data_cff8baa8b57fbc050e66556d4e89c5a3
#
_entry.id   cff8baa8b57fbc050e66556d4e89c5a3
#
_cell.length_a   1.000
_cell.length_b   1.000
_cell.length_c   1.000
_cell.angle_alpha   90.00
_cell.angle_beta   90.00
_cell.angle_gamma   90.00
#
_symmetry.space_group_name_H-M   'P 1'
#
loop_
_entity.id
_entity.type
_entity.pdbx_description
1 polymer ?
#
loop_
_entity_poly.entity_id
_entity_poly.type
_entity_poly.pdbx_seq_one_letter_code
_entity_poly.pdbx_strand_id
1 'polypeptide(L)'
;IERASELTEGRAWFQLYHPTEDWLRDDILKRAEAAEVPVLVILCDVPTFGYRPKEIRNGLAMPPQMNFRNVLQVMGKPAWAMETLKHGAPNFATMKKYMEKGMSIKQLGAWMNATFSGRLNEEKIKPLRDLWKGKLVLKGVVSDEDAEEAIRLGFDGIIVSNHGGRQLDAGESTIKPLSHIAGNYKDQITVMMDSGIRSGPDIARVMSSGA
;
A
#
# COMPACT_ATOMS: atom_id res chain seq x y z
N ILE A 1 -1.65 -8.40 10.59
CA ILE A 1 -0.30 -8.97 10.38
C ILE A 1 -0.34 -10.43 10.81
N GLU A 2 -0.47 -10.71 12.08
CA GLU A 2 -0.32 -12.02 12.73
C GLU A 2 -1.20 -13.11 12.08
N ARG A 3 -2.51 -12.82 11.94
CA ARG A 3 -3.46 -13.77 11.35
C ARG A 3 -3.17 -14.08 9.88
N ALA A 4 -2.68 -13.10 9.12
CA ALA A 4 -2.31 -13.31 7.72
C ALA A 4 -1.08 -14.21 7.62
N SER A 5 -0.06 -13.98 8.45
CA SER A 5 1.13 -14.83 8.49
C SER A 5 0.80 -16.26 8.90
N GLU A 6 0.00 -16.44 9.96
CA GLU A 6 -0.47 -17.76 10.39
C GLU A 6 -1.20 -18.53 9.26
N LEU A 7 -2.17 -17.89 8.60
CA LEU A 7 -2.95 -18.51 7.53
C LEU A 7 -2.13 -18.85 6.28
N THR A 8 -1.04 -18.18 6.06
CA THR A 8 -0.14 -18.39 4.92
C THR A 8 1.14 -19.14 5.29
N GLU A 9 1.23 -19.64 6.52
CA GLU A 9 2.43 -20.34 7.00
C GLU A 9 3.70 -19.50 6.80
N GLY A 10 3.65 -18.21 7.19
CA GLY A 10 4.77 -17.27 7.06
C GLY A 10 5.06 -16.79 5.64
N ARG A 11 4.20 -17.02 4.65
CA ARG A 11 4.44 -16.62 3.24
C ARG A 11 3.86 -15.25 2.88
N ALA A 12 3.05 -14.65 3.76
CA ALA A 12 2.47 -13.33 3.50
C ALA A 12 3.52 -12.22 3.59
N TRP A 13 3.55 -11.35 2.60
CA TRP A 13 4.30 -10.11 2.67
C TRP A 13 3.48 -9.05 3.40
N PHE A 14 4.15 -8.17 4.13
CA PHE A 14 3.50 -7.07 4.82
C PHE A 14 3.79 -5.74 4.13
N GLN A 15 2.74 -5.04 3.69
CA GLN A 15 2.86 -3.72 3.12
C GLN A 15 2.61 -2.66 4.19
N LEU A 16 3.60 -1.80 4.42
CA LEU A 16 3.56 -0.73 5.39
C LEU A 16 3.41 0.64 4.70
N TYR A 17 2.34 1.35 5.01
CA TYR A 17 2.28 2.80 4.87
C TYR A 17 3.08 3.39 6.02
N HIS A 18 4.12 4.18 5.71
CA HIS A 18 5.01 4.70 6.75
C HIS A 18 4.25 5.64 7.69
N PRO A 19 4.14 5.35 9.00
CA PRO A 19 3.51 6.24 9.95
C PRO A 19 4.31 7.52 10.15
N THR A 20 3.66 8.60 10.55
CA THR A 20 4.32 9.84 10.96
C THR A 20 5.08 9.69 12.27
N GLU A 21 4.58 8.83 13.17
CA GLU A 21 5.13 8.60 14.51
C GLU A 21 6.09 7.41 14.54
N ASP A 22 7.32 7.62 14.98
CA ASP A 22 8.35 6.59 15.02
C ASP A 22 8.00 5.41 15.92
N TRP A 23 7.39 5.68 17.10
CA TRP A 23 6.99 4.61 18.00
C TRP A 23 5.97 3.65 17.39
N LEU A 24 5.07 4.18 16.54
CA LEU A 24 4.07 3.38 15.84
C LEU A 24 4.71 2.51 14.76
N ARG A 25 5.65 3.07 13.99
CA ARG A 25 6.47 2.32 13.04
C ARG A 25 7.18 1.17 13.73
N ASP A 26 7.87 1.46 14.82
CA ASP A 26 8.69 0.48 15.53
C ASP A 26 7.84 -0.66 16.12
N ASP A 27 6.68 -0.35 16.69
CA ASP A 27 5.77 -1.38 17.21
C ASP A 27 5.17 -2.24 16.08
N ILE A 28 4.81 -1.66 14.95
CA ILE A 28 4.34 -2.43 13.78
C ILE A 28 5.44 -3.34 13.24
N LEU A 29 6.68 -2.87 13.15
CA LEU A 29 7.81 -3.68 12.70
C LEU A 29 8.09 -4.84 13.65
N LYS A 30 8.10 -4.62 14.96
CA LYS A 30 8.24 -5.68 15.98
C LYS A 30 7.14 -6.74 15.84
N ARG A 31 5.91 -6.33 15.57
CA ARG A 31 4.78 -7.26 15.32
C ARG A 31 4.95 -8.06 14.04
N ALA A 32 5.45 -7.43 12.98
CA ALA A 32 5.71 -8.11 11.71
C ALA A 32 6.85 -9.13 11.86
N GLU A 33 7.91 -8.77 12.56
CA GLU A 33 9.03 -9.66 12.90
C GLU A 33 8.59 -10.84 13.77
N ALA A 34 7.84 -10.59 14.85
CA ALA A 34 7.29 -11.63 15.72
C ALA A 34 6.31 -12.58 14.99
N ALA A 35 5.68 -12.12 13.92
CA ALA A 35 4.84 -12.91 13.05
C ALA A 35 5.61 -13.61 11.92
N GLU A 36 6.94 -13.56 11.93
CA GLU A 36 7.82 -14.18 10.92
C GLU A 36 7.50 -13.76 9.49
N VAL A 37 7.12 -12.49 9.28
CA VAL A 37 6.87 -11.93 7.94
C VAL A 37 8.19 -11.90 7.15
N PRO A 38 8.27 -12.51 5.96
CA PRO A 38 9.54 -12.61 5.24
C PRO A 38 9.94 -11.35 4.49
N VAL A 39 8.95 -10.55 4.08
CA VAL A 39 9.16 -9.37 3.23
C VAL A 39 8.33 -8.19 3.72
N LEU A 40 9.00 -7.08 3.94
CA LEU A 40 8.38 -5.78 4.20
C LEU A 40 8.36 -4.94 2.92
N VAL A 41 7.19 -4.46 2.54
CA VAL A 41 7.00 -3.56 1.40
C VAL A 41 6.69 -2.15 1.90
N ILE A 42 7.49 -1.17 1.51
CA ILE A 42 7.29 0.25 1.85
C ILE A 42 6.80 0.99 0.61
N LEU A 43 5.81 1.87 0.78
CA LEU A 43 5.28 2.69 -0.32
C LEU A 43 5.92 4.08 -0.34
N CYS A 44 6.39 4.51 -1.53
CA CYS A 44 6.85 5.89 -1.76
C CYS A 44 5.87 6.73 -2.58
N ASP A 45 4.85 6.12 -3.17
CA ASP A 45 3.89 6.76 -4.09
C ASP A 45 2.61 7.28 -3.42
N VAL A 46 2.52 7.28 -2.08
CA VAL A 46 1.33 7.71 -1.31
C VAL A 46 1.70 8.77 -0.27
N PRO A 47 2.14 9.97 -0.69
CA PRO A 47 2.46 11.05 0.26
C PRO A 47 1.23 11.64 0.94
N THR A 48 0.05 11.44 0.35
CA THR A 48 -1.25 11.90 0.85
C THR A 48 -2.37 11.06 0.22
N PHE A 49 -3.61 11.22 0.68
CA PHE A 49 -4.74 10.59 -0.01
C PHE A 49 -4.89 11.13 -1.43
N GLY A 50 -4.88 10.23 -2.41
CA GLY A 50 -5.00 10.57 -3.82
C GLY A 50 -6.35 11.22 -4.16
N TYR A 51 -6.35 12.10 -5.14
CA TYR A 51 -7.55 12.67 -5.71
C TYR A 51 -8.26 11.64 -6.59
N ARG A 52 -9.42 11.15 -6.14
CA ARG A 52 -10.20 10.10 -6.80
C ARG A 52 -11.58 10.63 -7.21
N PRO A 53 -11.72 11.20 -8.42
CA PRO A 53 -12.93 11.91 -8.82
C PRO A 53 -14.20 11.06 -8.73
N LYS A 54 -14.12 9.76 -9.04
CA LYS A 54 -15.26 8.84 -8.97
C LYS A 54 -15.71 8.62 -7.52
N GLU A 55 -14.77 8.42 -6.61
CA GLU A 55 -15.07 8.22 -5.18
C GLU A 55 -15.64 9.52 -4.57
N ILE A 56 -15.07 10.67 -4.91
CA ILE A 56 -15.56 11.99 -4.48
C ILE A 56 -16.98 12.25 -4.97
N ARG A 57 -17.25 12.04 -6.27
CA ARG A 57 -18.60 12.23 -6.83
C ARG A 57 -19.65 11.32 -6.23
N ASN A 58 -19.25 10.12 -5.82
CA ASN A 58 -20.16 9.16 -5.19
C ASN A 58 -20.27 9.32 -3.67
N GLY A 59 -19.55 10.29 -3.07
CA GLY A 59 -19.52 10.48 -1.61
C GLY A 59 -18.81 9.35 -0.84
N LEU A 60 -17.97 8.57 -1.53
CA LEU A 60 -17.24 7.43 -0.97
C LEU A 60 -15.76 7.73 -0.70
N ALA A 61 -15.30 8.96 -0.96
CA ALA A 61 -13.98 9.40 -0.52
C ALA A 61 -13.90 9.42 1.01
N MET A 62 -12.72 9.20 1.57
CA MET A 62 -12.55 9.24 3.02
C MET A 62 -12.53 10.68 3.56
N PRO A 63 -13.36 11.01 4.56
CA PRO A 63 -14.41 10.19 5.18
C PRO A 63 -15.65 10.07 4.29
N PRO A 64 -16.26 8.88 4.17
CA PRO A 64 -17.44 8.71 3.32
C PRO A 64 -18.64 9.50 3.85
N GLN A 65 -19.41 10.08 2.94
CA GLN A 65 -20.61 10.83 3.26
C GLN A 65 -21.84 9.99 2.97
N MET A 66 -22.64 9.74 4.02
CA MET A 66 -23.94 9.08 3.87
C MET A 66 -25.00 10.13 3.51
N ASN A 67 -25.32 10.20 2.23
CA ASN A 67 -26.41 11.02 1.70
C ASN A 67 -27.60 10.13 1.26
N PHE A 68 -28.73 10.72 0.97
CA PHE A 68 -29.96 10.01 0.56
C PHE A 68 -29.72 9.09 -0.66
N ARG A 69 -28.92 9.52 -1.63
CA ARG A 69 -28.57 8.71 -2.80
C ARG A 69 -27.77 7.44 -2.42
N ASN A 70 -26.84 7.57 -1.48
CA ASN A 70 -26.07 6.42 -0.99
C ASN A 70 -26.94 5.44 -0.23
N VAL A 71 -27.92 5.93 0.55
CA VAL A 71 -28.91 5.08 1.23
C VAL A 71 -29.72 4.29 0.20
N LEU A 72 -30.25 4.93 -0.84
CA LEU A 72 -30.97 4.23 -1.91
C LEU A 72 -30.11 3.20 -2.64
N GLN A 73 -28.82 3.49 -2.87
CA GLN A 73 -27.89 2.52 -3.45
C GLN A 73 -27.68 1.29 -2.56
N VAL A 74 -27.57 1.48 -1.24
CA VAL A 74 -27.46 0.38 -0.26
C VAL A 74 -28.73 -0.46 -0.26
N MET A 75 -29.90 0.17 -0.27
CA MET A 75 -31.20 -0.53 -0.36
C MET A 75 -31.32 -1.36 -1.66
N GLY A 76 -30.73 -0.89 -2.76
CA GLY A 76 -30.67 -1.61 -4.03
C GLY A 76 -29.65 -2.78 -4.05
N LYS A 77 -28.94 -3.02 -2.92
CA LYS A 77 -27.93 -4.09 -2.80
C LYS A 77 -28.18 -4.92 -1.54
N PRO A 78 -29.32 -5.63 -1.44
CA PRO A 78 -29.73 -6.31 -0.20
C PRO A 78 -28.75 -7.37 0.26
N ALA A 79 -28.13 -8.13 -0.65
CA ALA A 79 -27.13 -9.13 -0.29
C ALA A 79 -25.92 -8.49 0.43
N TRP A 80 -25.40 -7.38 -0.10
CA TRP A 80 -24.30 -6.65 0.54
C TRP A 80 -24.73 -6.05 1.89
N ALA A 81 -25.93 -5.50 1.98
CA ALA A 81 -26.46 -4.94 3.23
C ALA A 81 -26.62 -6.01 4.31
N MET A 82 -27.15 -7.18 3.96
CA MET A 82 -27.27 -8.31 4.91
C MET A 82 -25.92 -8.84 5.38
N GLU A 83 -24.94 -9.00 4.47
CA GLU A 83 -23.60 -9.43 4.87
C GLU A 83 -22.91 -8.39 5.75
N THR A 84 -23.08 -7.11 5.47
CA THR A 84 -22.56 -6.03 6.33
C THR A 84 -23.21 -6.00 7.70
N LEU A 85 -24.52 -6.24 7.80
CA LEU A 85 -25.23 -6.36 9.08
C LEU A 85 -24.75 -7.58 9.89
N LYS A 86 -24.51 -8.71 9.21
CA LYS A 86 -24.06 -9.97 9.83
C LYS A 86 -22.61 -9.88 10.33
N HIS A 87 -21.71 -9.29 9.55
CA HIS A 87 -20.28 -9.29 9.83
C HIS A 87 -19.77 -7.96 10.42
N GLY A 88 -20.59 -6.93 10.45
CA GLY A 88 -20.23 -5.58 10.87
C GLY A 88 -19.53 -4.77 9.77
N ALA A 89 -19.32 -3.50 10.04
CA ALA A 89 -18.59 -2.62 9.14
C ALA A 89 -17.11 -3.02 9.05
N PRO A 90 -16.49 -2.93 7.86
CA PRO A 90 -15.06 -3.16 7.70
C PRO A 90 -14.25 -2.25 8.63
N ASN A 91 -13.18 -2.80 9.21
CA ASN A 91 -12.27 -2.06 10.07
C ASN A 91 -10.81 -2.42 9.78
N PHE A 92 -9.87 -1.63 10.32
CA PHE A 92 -8.45 -1.87 10.19
C PHE A 92 -7.92 -2.71 11.36
N ALA A 93 -8.07 -4.03 11.28
CA ALA A 93 -7.72 -4.96 12.37
C ALA A 93 -6.27 -4.76 12.87
N THR A 94 -5.31 -4.56 11.97
CA THR A 94 -3.90 -4.31 12.31
C THR A 94 -3.73 -3.05 13.15
N MET A 95 -4.51 -2.01 12.85
CA MET A 95 -4.41 -0.68 13.48
C MET A 95 -5.29 -0.52 14.70
N LYS A 96 -6.23 -1.45 14.94
CA LYS A 96 -7.25 -1.35 15.99
C LYS A 96 -6.67 -1.08 17.40
N LYS A 97 -5.51 -1.64 17.72
CA LYS A 97 -4.86 -1.44 19.04
C LYS A 97 -4.32 -0.02 19.24
N TYR A 98 -4.09 0.73 18.16
CA TYR A 98 -3.54 2.09 18.19
C TYR A 98 -4.61 3.17 18.07
N MET A 99 -5.85 2.76 17.84
CA MET A 99 -7.01 3.64 17.65
C MET A 99 -7.80 3.79 18.94
N GLU A 100 -8.37 4.96 19.16
CA GLU A 100 -9.33 5.16 20.25
C GLU A 100 -10.58 4.30 20.03
N LYS A 101 -11.13 3.75 21.11
CA LYS A 101 -12.36 2.97 21.03
C LYS A 101 -13.55 3.87 20.66
N GLY A 102 -14.38 3.39 19.74
CA GLY A 102 -15.62 4.09 19.38
C GLY A 102 -15.45 5.24 18.40
N MET A 103 -14.31 5.36 17.72
CA MET A 103 -14.14 6.34 16.64
C MET A 103 -15.24 6.23 15.59
N SER A 104 -15.85 7.36 15.27
CA SER A 104 -16.71 7.49 14.09
C SER A 104 -15.90 7.35 12.80
N ILE A 105 -16.57 7.05 11.68
CA ILE A 105 -15.94 6.94 10.36
C ILE A 105 -15.19 8.24 9.98
N LYS A 106 -15.73 9.41 10.37
CA LYS A 106 -15.09 10.70 10.13
C LYS A 106 -13.79 10.84 10.92
N GLN A 107 -13.81 10.48 12.21
CA GLN A 107 -12.63 10.48 13.07
C GLN A 107 -11.58 9.48 12.59
N LEU A 108 -12.01 8.29 12.14
CA LEU A 108 -11.13 7.30 11.54
C LEU A 108 -10.42 7.85 10.29
N GLY A 109 -11.14 8.51 9.38
CA GLY A 109 -10.56 9.13 8.19
C GLY A 109 -9.54 10.22 8.53
N ALA A 110 -9.84 11.08 9.51
CA ALA A 110 -8.92 12.11 9.98
C ALA A 110 -7.67 11.51 10.63
N TRP A 111 -7.85 10.50 11.48
CA TRP A 111 -6.76 9.77 12.13
C TRP A 111 -5.84 9.09 11.10
N MET A 112 -6.41 8.38 10.14
CA MET A 112 -5.65 7.74 9.06
C MET A 112 -4.83 8.76 8.26
N ASN A 113 -5.43 9.90 7.92
CA ASN A 113 -4.72 10.94 7.20
C ASN A 113 -3.57 11.53 8.03
N ALA A 114 -3.77 11.79 9.31
CA ALA A 114 -2.73 12.30 10.20
C ALA A 114 -1.59 11.27 10.41
N THR A 115 -1.95 9.99 10.53
CA THR A 115 -1.00 8.91 10.83
C THR A 115 -0.13 8.52 9.63
N PHE A 116 -0.69 8.55 8.40
CA PHE A 116 -0.03 8.02 7.20
C PHE A 116 0.18 9.08 6.10
N SER A 117 0.31 10.33 6.47
CA SER A 117 0.62 11.42 5.53
C SER A 117 2.11 11.74 5.52
N GLY A 118 2.56 12.30 4.41
CA GLY A 118 3.92 12.80 4.25
C GLY A 118 4.77 11.98 3.29
N ARG A 119 5.86 12.60 2.84
CA ARG A 119 6.80 11.99 1.90
C ARG A 119 7.71 11.00 2.62
N LEU A 120 8.03 9.92 1.93
CA LEU A 120 9.13 9.05 2.30
C LEU A 120 10.45 9.71 1.87
N ASN A 121 11.45 9.71 2.73
CA ASN A 121 12.78 10.22 2.47
C ASN A 121 13.83 9.33 3.18
N GLU A 122 15.10 9.60 2.93
CA GLU A 122 16.21 8.83 3.49
C GLU A 122 16.17 8.77 5.03
N GLU A 123 15.83 9.89 5.70
CA GLU A 123 15.77 9.95 7.17
C GLU A 123 14.73 8.98 7.76
N LYS A 124 13.65 8.71 7.01
CA LYS A 124 12.62 7.75 7.40
C LYS A 124 12.98 6.32 7.02
N ILE A 125 13.71 6.14 5.91
CA ILE A 125 14.08 4.81 5.39
C ILE A 125 15.22 4.19 6.20
N LYS A 126 16.25 4.95 6.55
CA LYS A 126 17.40 4.42 7.31
C LYS A 126 17.00 3.68 8.59
N PRO A 127 16.20 4.27 9.50
CA PRO A 127 15.74 3.55 10.69
C PRO A 127 14.95 2.27 10.37
N LEU A 128 14.17 2.27 9.28
CA LEU A 128 13.46 1.08 8.82
C LEU A 128 14.43 -0.04 8.44
N ARG A 129 15.46 0.28 7.63
CA ARG A 129 16.48 -0.71 7.22
C ARG A 129 17.27 -1.23 8.41
N ASP A 130 17.59 -0.36 9.38
CA ASP A 130 18.33 -0.75 10.59
C ASP A 130 17.52 -1.70 11.48
N LEU A 131 16.23 -1.48 11.62
CA LEU A 131 15.31 -2.30 12.42
C LEU A 131 14.91 -3.59 11.72
N TRP A 132 14.57 -3.53 10.42
CA TRP A 132 14.06 -4.68 9.67
C TRP A 132 15.20 -5.54 9.12
N LYS A 133 15.29 -6.80 9.55
CA LYS A 133 16.35 -7.73 9.13
C LYS A 133 15.94 -8.64 7.95
N GLY A 134 14.65 -8.72 7.64
CA GLY A 134 14.13 -9.46 6.49
C GLY A 134 14.33 -8.71 5.17
N LYS A 135 13.72 -9.24 4.12
CA LYS A 135 13.73 -8.59 2.80
C LYS A 135 12.94 -7.29 2.83
N LEU A 136 13.48 -6.25 2.23
CA LEU A 136 12.87 -4.91 2.15
C LEU A 136 12.64 -4.52 0.69
N VAL A 137 11.42 -4.15 0.36
CA VAL A 137 10.99 -3.80 -1.01
C VAL A 137 10.42 -2.40 -1.04
N LEU A 138 10.88 -1.57 -1.97
CA LEU A 138 10.31 -0.23 -2.22
C LEU A 138 9.26 -0.32 -3.32
N LYS A 139 8.03 0.13 -3.03
CA LYS A 139 6.91 0.15 -3.99
C LYS A 139 6.56 1.57 -4.39
N GLY A 140 6.27 1.77 -5.69
CA GLY A 140 5.90 3.08 -6.23
C GLY A 140 7.00 3.72 -7.06
N VAL A 141 8.04 2.96 -7.40
CA VAL A 141 9.19 3.41 -8.19
C VAL A 141 8.78 3.55 -9.65
N VAL A 142 9.06 4.71 -10.26
CA VAL A 142 8.79 5.00 -11.69
C VAL A 142 9.91 5.79 -12.35
N SER A 143 11.03 6.02 -11.66
CA SER A 143 12.20 6.72 -12.18
C SER A 143 13.50 5.95 -11.89
N ASP A 144 14.52 6.20 -12.67
CA ASP A 144 15.85 5.64 -12.45
C ASP A 144 16.46 6.16 -11.15
N GLU A 145 16.25 7.43 -10.82
CA GLU A 145 16.75 8.06 -9.60
C GLU A 145 16.19 7.36 -8.35
N ASP A 146 14.91 7.02 -8.33
CA ASP A 146 14.31 6.29 -7.22
C ASP A 146 14.83 4.84 -7.14
N ALA A 147 15.14 4.21 -8.30
CA ALA A 147 15.72 2.87 -8.34
C ALA A 147 17.17 2.88 -7.81
N GLU A 148 17.99 3.84 -8.21
CA GLU A 148 19.35 4.05 -7.70
C GLU A 148 19.34 4.31 -6.19
N GLU A 149 18.42 5.15 -5.74
CA GLU A 149 18.28 5.47 -4.32
C GLU A 149 17.85 4.25 -3.50
N ALA A 150 16.96 3.41 -4.03
CA ALA A 150 16.58 2.16 -3.39
C ALA A 150 17.77 1.21 -3.23
N ILE A 151 18.61 1.08 -4.26
CA ILE A 151 19.85 0.28 -4.21
C ILE A 151 20.80 0.85 -3.16
N ARG A 152 21.03 2.15 -3.18
CA ARG A 152 21.92 2.85 -2.23
C ARG A 152 21.47 2.68 -0.78
N LEU A 153 20.16 2.67 -0.52
CA LEU A 153 19.56 2.52 0.80
C LEU A 153 19.40 1.05 1.24
N GLY A 154 19.86 0.10 0.43
CA GLY A 154 19.90 -1.32 0.79
C GLY A 154 18.56 -2.03 0.69
N PHE A 155 17.70 -1.65 -0.25
CA PHE A 155 16.51 -2.42 -0.59
C PHE A 155 16.90 -3.69 -1.35
N ASP A 156 16.17 -4.77 -1.10
CA ASP A 156 16.35 -6.06 -1.79
C ASP A 156 15.54 -6.13 -3.10
N GLY A 157 14.54 -5.29 -3.25
CA GLY A 157 13.69 -5.24 -4.44
C GLY A 157 12.92 -3.94 -4.58
N ILE A 158 12.44 -3.71 -5.78
CA ILE A 158 11.55 -2.58 -6.11
C ILE A 158 10.30 -3.09 -6.83
N ILE A 159 9.17 -2.43 -6.62
CA ILE A 159 7.95 -2.64 -7.41
C ILE A 159 7.71 -1.37 -8.23
N VAL A 160 7.88 -1.50 -9.55
CA VAL A 160 7.50 -0.45 -10.50
C VAL A 160 5.99 -0.33 -10.50
N SER A 161 5.47 0.80 -10.02
CA SER A 161 4.07 0.99 -9.70
C SER A 161 3.64 2.44 -9.84
N ASN A 162 2.43 2.67 -10.40
CA ASN A 162 1.75 3.97 -10.35
C ASN A 162 0.49 3.91 -9.46
N HIS A 163 0.45 2.95 -8.53
CA HIS A 163 -0.68 2.72 -7.63
C HIS A 163 -2.02 2.47 -8.37
N GLY A 164 -1.96 1.94 -9.59
CA GLY A 164 -3.11 1.72 -10.45
C GLY A 164 -3.78 3.01 -10.94
N GLY A 165 -3.03 4.12 -11.06
CA GLY A 165 -3.54 5.45 -11.40
C GLY A 165 -4.35 6.11 -10.28
N ARG A 166 -4.38 5.51 -9.08
CA ARG A 166 -5.24 5.97 -7.97
C ARG A 166 -4.66 7.15 -7.18
N GLN A 167 -3.37 7.42 -7.33
CA GLN A 167 -2.69 8.55 -6.71
C GLN A 167 -2.52 9.72 -7.68
N LEU A 168 -2.16 9.43 -8.92
CA LEU A 168 -2.04 10.40 -10.01
C LEU A 168 -2.60 9.78 -11.29
N ASP A 169 -3.82 10.17 -11.69
CA ASP A 169 -4.52 9.63 -12.85
C ASP A 169 -3.79 9.95 -14.18
N ALA A 170 -3.10 11.09 -14.23
CA ALA A 170 -2.27 11.52 -15.35
C ALA A 170 -0.87 10.88 -15.39
N GLY A 171 -0.57 9.95 -14.46
CA GLY A 171 0.70 9.25 -14.42
C GLY A 171 0.89 8.32 -15.60
N GLU A 172 2.16 8.12 -16.00
CA GLU A 172 2.52 7.22 -17.09
C GLU A 172 2.21 5.75 -16.77
N SER A 173 2.00 4.95 -17.82
CA SER A 173 1.85 3.50 -17.68
C SER A 173 3.16 2.87 -17.19
N THR A 174 3.07 1.99 -16.20
CA THR A 174 4.23 1.35 -15.54
C THR A 174 5.07 0.45 -16.44
N ILE A 175 4.56 0.03 -17.59
CA ILE A 175 5.33 -0.79 -18.54
C ILE A 175 6.50 -0.01 -19.17
N LYS A 176 6.39 1.32 -19.33
CA LYS A 176 7.46 2.13 -19.88
C LYS A 176 8.64 2.25 -18.91
N PRO A 177 8.46 2.74 -17.66
CA PRO A 177 9.54 2.77 -16.69
C PRO A 177 10.08 1.37 -16.37
N LEU A 178 9.24 0.32 -16.39
CA LEU A 178 9.71 -1.05 -16.15
C LEU A 178 10.83 -1.44 -17.11
N SER A 179 10.61 -1.30 -18.41
CA SER A 179 11.62 -1.74 -19.41
C SER A 179 12.94 -1.00 -19.24
N HIS A 180 12.88 0.28 -18.87
CA HIS A 180 14.06 1.10 -18.65
C HIS A 180 14.80 0.73 -17.37
N ILE A 181 14.07 0.70 -16.25
CA ILE A 181 14.60 0.35 -14.93
C ILE A 181 15.16 -1.08 -14.93
N ALA A 182 14.41 -2.05 -15.48
CA ALA A 182 14.90 -3.43 -15.56
C ALA A 182 16.15 -3.56 -16.43
N GLY A 183 16.21 -2.83 -17.55
CA GLY A 183 17.38 -2.81 -18.41
C GLY A 183 18.66 -2.34 -17.70
N ASN A 184 18.53 -1.39 -16.77
CA ASN A 184 19.67 -0.78 -16.09
C ASN A 184 20.01 -1.46 -14.75
N TYR A 185 19.03 -2.01 -14.02
CA TYR A 185 19.20 -2.34 -12.59
C TYR A 185 18.84 -3.77 -12.20
N LYS A 186 18.30 -4.63 -13.09
CA LYS A 186 17.88 -6.01 -12.75
C LYS A 186 18.98 -6.89 -12.17
N ASP A 187 20.23 -6.60 -12.50
CA ASP A 187 21.39 -7.35 -12.00
C ASP A 187 21.84 -6.87 -10.61
N GLN A 188 21.29 -5.77 -10.12
CA GLN A 188 21.63 -5.14 -8.85
C GLN A 188 20.51 -5.25 -7.81
N ILE A 189 19.24 -5.28 -8.26
CA ILE A 189 18.06 -5.32 -7.40
C ILE A 189 16.95 -6.14 -8.07
N THR A 190 16.13 -6.83 -7.27
CA THR A 190 14.96 -7.53 -7.81
C THR A 190 13.92 -6.52 -8.31
N VAL A 191 13.60 -6.56 -9.60
CA VAL A 191 12.61 -5.70 -10.22
C VAL A 191 11.28 -6.45 -10.37
N MET A 192 10.22 -5.86 -9.85
CA MET A 192 8.85 -6.35 -9.94
C MET A 192 7.96 -5.26 -10.49
N MET A 193 6.75 -5.60 -10.93
CA MET A 193 5.77 -4.62 -11.39
C MET A 193 4.37 -4.94 -10.91
N ASP A 194 3.60 -3.91 -10.63
CA ASP A 194 2.15 -3.95 -10.55
C ASP A 194 1.50 -2.84 -11.39
N SER A 195 0.22 -2.64 -11.23
CA SER A 195 -0.61 -1.68 -11.97
C SER A 195 -0.95 -2.12 -13.40
N GLY A 196 -2.23 -2.27 -13.63
CA GLY A 196 -2.78 -2.51 -14.96
C GLY A 196 -2.73 -3.96 -15.46
N ILE A 197 -2.14 -4.90 -14.75
CA ILE A 197 -2.11 -6.32 -15.10
C ILE A 197 -3.51 -6.90 -14.89
N ARG A 198 -4.10 -7.49 -15.96
CA ARG A 198 -5.48 -8.01 -15.97
C ARG A 198 -5.60 -9.44 -16.48
N SER A 199 -4.55 -9.97 -17.13
CA SER A 199 -4.62 -11.24 -17.83
C SER A 199 -3.27 -11.94 -17.88
N GLY A 200 -3.26 -13.23 -18.23
CA GLY A 200 -2.03 -13.99 -18.47
C GLY A 200 -1.09 -13.37 -19.53
N PRO A 201 -1.62 -12.93 -20.69
CA PRO A 201 -0.82 -12.19 -21.66
C PRO A 201 -0.14 -10.94 -21.12
N ASP A 202 -0.78 -10.21 -20.18
CA ASP A 202 -0.16 -9.04 -19.55
C ASP A 202 1.03 -9.47 -18.66
N ILE A 203 0.88 -10.56 -17.90
CA ILE A 203 1.97 -11.13 -17.11
C ILE A 203 3.15 -11.50 -18.01
N ALA A 204 2.90 -12.21 -19.14
CA ALA A 204 3.95 -12.60 -20.07
C ALA A 204 4.68 -11.37 -20.65
N ARG A 205 3.95 -10.30 -20.99
CA ARG A 205 4.56 -9.04 -21.47
C ARG A 205 5.42 -8.38 -20.40
N VAL A 206 4.94 -8.31 -19.17
CA VAL A 206 5.68 -7.72 -18.04
C VAL A 206 6.95 -8.49 -17.77
N MET A 207 6.89 -9.82 -17.71
CA MET A 207 8.08 -10.67 -17.54
C MET A 207 9.06 -10.53 -18.70
N SER A 208 8.59 -10.47 -19.94
CA SER A 208 9.45 -10.24 -21.12
C SER A 208 10.09 -8.86 -21.15
N SER A 209 9.54 -7.90 -20.38
CA SER A 209 10.08 -6.54 -20.21
C SER A 209 11.08 -6.45 -19.04
N GLY A 210 11.37 -7.55 -18.35
CA GLY A 210 12.44 -7.66 -17.35
C GLY A 210 12.00 -7.71 -15.89
N ALA A 211 10.68 -7.83 -15.57
CA ALA A 211 10.20 -8.03 -14.20
C ALA A 211 10.38 -9.48 -13.75
#